data_37ea2a519a16fa1e6581cd951ca5a0a0
#
_entry.id   37ea2a519a16fa1e6581cd951ca5a0a0
#
_cell.length_a   1.000
_cell.length_b   1.000
_cell.length_c   1.000
_cell.angle_alpha   90.00
_cell.angle_beta   90.00
_cell.angle_gamma   90.00
#
_symmetry.space_group_name_H-M   'P 1'
#
loop_
_entity.id
_entity.type
_entity.pdbx_description
1 polymer ?
#
loop_
_entity_poly.entity_id
_entity_poly.type
_entity_poly.pdbx_seq_one_letter_code
_entity_poly.pdbx_strand_id
1 'polypeptide(L)'
;MGATTVADAPVGATGGGGSVVPFFYGTNQYVEKFASVAQLLGAAQVESVQNISPGGFLRGVRLEVRSAGGVIGSGALAADGPWTALASASLENIDGSPILYPMAVYTHMIRQWFGRPWWGDPSRRFDFSNTINPSFSLFMQPEIRHTAGALANTDARAQYRIRFTFATLAQFLATVGTATAPTVTVTCYLESWAQPDSEDLNGNTIEETPPGLNVATIARRQNINLAAVGADNSFQISNMGNEIRCLSWIMRNSAGARTDLASNPIRWRLDNRSLGVFSPDEVFNRMADQYEALQNGSTRPTGVYVFSRWFDPGRMCGEAWLSTNNATYLLWETATAAGGAGGTIEIVTDEVVPVGAVPMELEAI
;
A
#
# COMPACT_ATOMS: atom_id res chain seq x y z
N MET A 1 -66.63 3.06 45.01
CA MET A 1 -65.24 2.63 45.00
C MET A 1 -65.13 1.60 43.90
N GLY A 2 -64.66 1.97 42.76
CA GLY A 2 -64.49 1.09 41.60
C GLY A 2 -63.03 0.65 41.51
N ALA A 3 -62.80 -0.64 41.56
CA ALA A 3 -61.48 -1.25 41.33
C ALA A 3 -61.20 -1.27 39.82
N THR A 4 -60.20 -0.57 39.42
CA THR A 4 -59.69 -0.61 38.06
C THR A 4 -58.74 -1.82 37.89
N THR A 5 -59.21 -2.83 37.21
CA THR A 5 -58.34 -3.96 36.76
C THR A 5 -57.40 -3.45 35.71
N VAL A 6 -56.09 -3.51 36.03
CA VAL A 6 -55.01 -3.29 35.06
C VAL A 6 -54.98 -4.53 34.15
N ALA A 7 -55.25 -4.34 32.89
CA ALA A 7 -55.11 -5.36 31.86
C ALA A 7 -53.63 -5.73 31.71
N ASP A 8 -53.33 -7.00 31.89
CA ASP A 8 -52.03 -7.56 31.55
C ASP A 8 -51.72 -7.30 30.08
N ALA A 9 -50.61 -6.59 29.82
CA ALA A 9 -50.08 -6.44 28.48
C ALA A 9 -49.65 -7.86 28.00
N PRO A 10 -49.94 -8.23 26.74
CA PRO A 10 -49.49 -9.50 26.22
C PRO A 10 -47.94 -9.52 26.21
N VAL A 11 -47.40 -10.52 26.91
CA VAL A 11 -45.99 -10.87 26.80
C VAL A 11 -45.73 -11.18 25.33
N GLY A 12 -45.15 -10.21 24.62
CA GLY A 12 -44.73 -10.36 23.25
C GLY A 12 -43.75 -11.52 23.19
N ALA A 13 -44.04 -12.44 22.29
CA ALA A 13 -43.13 -13.51 21.95
C ALA A 13 -41.77 -12.90 21.67
N THR A 14 -40.80 -13.16 22.51
CA THR A 14 -39.40 -12.96 22.22
C THR A 14 -39.03 -13.88 21.08
N GLY A 15 -39.21 -13.43 19.85
CA GLY A 15 -38.54 -14.00 18.73
C GLY A 15 -37.06 -13.86 19.02
N GLY A 16 -36.40 -14.96 19.31
CA GLY A 16 -34.97 -15.03 19.46
C GLY A 16 -34.28 -14.69 18.17
N GLY A 17 -34.19 -13.42 17.85
CA GLY A 17 -33.19 -12.94 16.91
C GLY A 17 -31.87 -12.96 17.68
N GLY A 18 -31.13 -14.06 17.58
CA GLY A 18 -29.78 -14.12 18.10
C GLY A 18 -29.00 -12.89 17.61
N SER A 19 -28.32 -12.22 18.49
CA SER A 19 -27.49 -11.08 18.09
C SER A 19 -26.39 -11.61 17.19
N VAL A 20 -26.23 -10.99 16.00
CA VAL A 20 -25.14 -11.33 15.10
C VAL A 20 -23.88 -10.69 15.64
N VAL A 21 -22.87 -11.50 15.91
CA VAL A 21 -21.56 -11.06 16.36
C VAL A 21 -20.73 -10.71 15.13
N PRO A 22 -20.21 -9.47 15.00
CA PRO A 22 -19.39 -9.09 13.88
C PRO A 22 -18.13 -9.96 13.74
N PHE A 23 -17.70 -10.22 12.51
CA PHE A 23 -16.55 -11.04 12.13
C PHE A 23 -15.31 -10.80 13.01
N PHE A 24 -14.96 -9.54 13.27
CA PHE A 24 -13.73 -9.20 13.99
C PHE A 24 -13.73 -9.61 15.48
N TYR A 25 -14.89 -9.91 16.07
CA TYR A 25 -14.97 -10.45 17.44
C TYR A 25 -14.85 -11.97 17.48
N GLY A 26 -15.20 -12.65 16.37
CA GLY A 26 -15.16 -14.11 16.30
C GLY A 26 -13.87 -14.66 15.68
N THR A 27 -13.06 -13.82 15.07
CA THR A 27 -11.82 -14.25 14.39
C THR A 27 -10.58 -13.95 15.22
N ASN A 28 -9.48 -14.62 14.86
CA ASN A 28 -8.15 -14.37 15.39
C ASN A 28 -7.17 -14.09 14.28
N GLN A 29 -6.26 -13.14 14.52
CA GLN A 29 -5.13 -12.94 13.62
C GLN A 29 -4.07 -14.01 13.87
N TYR A 30 -3.52 -14.55 12.78
CA TYR A 30 -2.36 -15.43 12.87
C TYR A 30 -1.29 -15.02 11.85
N VAL A 31 -0.06 -15.41 12.13
CA VAL A 31 1.11 -15.15 11.28
C VAL A 31 1.83 -16.48 11.06
N GLU A 32 2.10 -16.80 9.80
CA GLU A 32 2.77 -18.03 9.41
C GLU A 32 3.90 -17.74 8.44
N LYS A 33 5.07 -18.36 8.68
CA LYS A 33 6.18 -18.35 7.73
C LYS A 33 5.93 -19.39 6.64
N PHE A 34 5.85 -18.96 5.36
CA PHE A 34 5.60 -19.88 4.26
C PHE A 34 6.76 -20.01 3.27
N ALA A 35 7.71 -19.04 3.24
CA ALA A 35 8.86 -19.13 2.36
C ALA A 35 10.08 -18.41 2.96
N SER A 36 11.27 -18.81 2.52
CA SER A 36 12.52 -18.11 2.79
C SER A 36 13.49 -18.34 1.63
N VAL A 37 13.95 -17.25 1.02
CA VAL A 37 14.83 -17.29 -0.15
C VAL A 37 16.06 -16.44 0.14
N ALA A 38 17.25 -16.99 -0.10
CA ALA A 38 18.51 -16.30 0.07
C ALA A 38 19.23 -16.17 -1.28
N GLN A 39 19.75 -14.98 -1.59
CA GLN A 39 20.43 -14.69 -2.83
C GLN A 39 21.64 -13.78 -2.59
N LEU A 40 22.79 -14.16 -3.14
CA LEU A 40 23.93 -13.26 -3.24
C LEU A 40 23.65 -12.19 -4.31
N LEU A 41 23.83 -10.92 -3.98
CA LEU A 41 23.65 -9.84 -4.95
C LEU A 41 24.78 -9.88 -5.99
N GLY A 42 24.47 -10.42 -7.16
CA GLY A 42 25.42 -10.61 -8.27
C GLY A 42 25.35 -9.51 -9.33
N ALA A 43 25.80 -9.87 -10.53
CA ALA A 43 25.74 -9.01 -11.71
C ALA A 43 24.37 -9.03 -12.39
N ALA A 44 23.54 -10.04 -12.16
CA ALA A 44 22.20 -10.18 -12.71
C ALA A 44 21.14 -10.09 -11.61
N GLN A 45 19.98 -9.56 -11.95
CA GLN A 45 18.80 -9.65 -11.11
C GLN A 45 18.29 -11.08 -11.04
N VAL A 46 17.79 -11.49 -9.89
CA VAL A 46 17.16 -12.80 -9.70
C VAL A 46 15.74 -12.61 -9.19
N GLU A 47 14.79 -13.11 -9.95
CA GLU A 47 13.38 -13.09 -9.58
C GLU A 47 13.00 -14.31 -8.75
N SER A 48 12.14 -14.11 -7.78
CA SER A 48 11.53 -15.15 -6.96
C SER A 48 10.03 -14.96 -6.90
N VAL A 49 9.31 -16.04 -7.13
CA VAL A 49 7.85 -16.10 -7.03
C VAL A 49 7.48 -17.15 -6.00
N GLN A 50 6.68 -16.77 -5.01
CA GLN A 50 6.25 -17.66 -3.95
C GLN A 50 4.72 -17.69 -3.89
N ASN A 51 4.14 -18.89 -3.90
CA ASN A 51 2.72 -19.06 -3.67
C ASN A 51 2.42 -18.86 -2.17
N ILE A 52 1.35 -18.13 -1.89
CA ILE A 52 0.91 -17.87 -0.53
C ILE A 52 0.10 -19.04 -0.04
N SER A 53 0.50 -19.64 1.09
CA SER A 53 -0.21 -20.77 1.70
C SER A 53 -1.68 -20.42 1.93
N PRO A 54 -2.62 -21.34 1.62
CA PRO A 54 -4.03 -21.11 1.88
C PRO A 54 -4.30 -21.10 3.38
N GLY A 55 -5.24 -20.28 3.81
CA GLY A 55 -5.66 -20.20 5.20
C GLY A 55 -6.46 -18.93 5.48
N GLY A 56 -7.72 -19.08 5.85
CA GLY A 56 -8.61 -17.99 6.25
C GLY A 56 -8.69 -16.84 5.26
N PHE A 57 -8.53 -15.62 5.76
CA PHE A 57 -8.68 -14.40 4.96
C PHE A 57 -7.36 -13.62 4.97
N LEU A 58 -6.74 -13.50 3.80
CA LEU A 58 -5.45 -12.85 3.61
C LEU A 58 -5.55 -11.36 3.95
N ARG A 59 -4.82 -10.95 4.95
CA ARG A 59 -4.60 -9.58 5.34
C ARG A 59 -3.46 -8.95 4.55
N GLY A 60 -2.38 -9.72 4.38
CA GLY A 60 -1.21 -9.33 3.62
C GLY A 60 -0.04 -10.27 3.80
N VAL A 61 1.05 -9.91 3.13
CA VAL A 61 2.32 -10.63 3.20
C VAL A 61 3.40 -9.71 3.73
N ARG A 62 4.07 -10.11 4.79
CA ARG A 62 5.23 -9.41 5.30
C ARG A 62 6.51 -10.04 4.73
N LEU A 63 7.31 -9.21 4.09
CA LEU A 63 8.65 -9.55 3.64
C LEU A 63 9.65 -9.05 4.68
N GLU A 64 10.28 -9.93 5.40
CA GLU A 64 11.41 -9.61 6.27
C GLU A 64 12.70 -9.79 5.45
N VAL A 65 13.40 -8.70 5.21
CA VAL A 65 14.62 -8.65 4.41
C VAL A 65 15.81 -8.47 5.33
N ARG A 66 16.73 -9.40 5.27
CA ARG A 66 17.99 -9.36 6.04
C ARG A 66 19.17 -9.64 5.12
N SER A 67 20.24 -8.93 5.33
CA SER A 67 21.48 -9.14 4.55
C SER A 67 22.66 -9.39 5.48
N ALA A 68 23.60 -10.17 4.99
CA ALA A 68 24.80 -10.52 5.74
C ALA A 68 26.00 -10.73 4.80
N GLY A 69 27.21 -10.62 5.35
CA GLY A 69 28.47 -10.94 4.65
C GLY A 69 28.97 -9.87 3.69
N GLY A 70 28.22 -8.78 3.49
CA GLY A 70 28.69 -7.68 2.64
C GLY A 70 29.71 -6.78 3.35
N VAL A 71 30.65 -6.26 2.56
CA VAL A 71 31.63 -5.25 3.01
C VAL A 71 31.57 -4.07 2.05
N ILE A 72 31.37 -2.85 2.58
CA ILE A 72 31.20 -1.66 1.75
C ILE A 72 32.49 -1.24 1.02
N GLY A 73 33.66 -1.45 1.63
CA GLY A 73 34.94 -1.04 1.07
C GLY A 73 34.96 0.45 0.74
N SER A 74 35.35 0.78 -0.50
CA SER A 74 35.27 2.13 -1.07
C SER A 74 33.94 2.40 -1.81
N GLY A 75 32.95 1.51 -1.67
CA GLY A 75 31.62 1.67 -2.26
C GLY A 75 30.77 2.71 -1.53
N ALA A 76 29.65 3.06 -2.14
CA ALA A 76 28.64 3.93 -1.53
C ALA A 76 27.24 3.34 -1.76
N LEU A 77 26.37 3.44 -0.75
CA LEU A 77 24.98 2.99 -0.86
C LEU A 77 24.18 3.92 -1.80
N ALA A 78 23.22 3.34 -2.51
CA ALA A 78 22.28 4.13 -3.28
C ALA A 78 21.42 5.02 -2.37
N ALA A 79 20.95 6.15 -2.90
CA ALA A 79 20.14 7.11 -2.14
C ALA A 79 18.83 6.52 -1.62
N ASP A 80 18.30 5.49 -2.28
CA ASP A 80 17.10 4.75 -1.88
C ASP A 80 17.42 3.50 -1.05
N GLY A 81 18.68 3.31 -0.66
CA GLY A 81 19.06 2.26 0.27
C GLY A 81 18.45 2.47 1.66
N PRO A 82 18.21 1.37 2.40
CA PRO A 82 18.53 -0.03 2.13
C PRO A 82 17.51 -0.77 1.23
N TRP A 83 16.42 -0.13 0.85
CA TRP A 83 15.31 -0.77 0.09
C TRP A 83 15.72 -1.23 -1.31
N THR A 84 16.80 -0.66 -1.85
CA THR A 84 17.38 -1.08 -3.13
C THR A 84 17.99 -2.49 -3.13
N ALA A 85 18.07 -3.18 -1.98
CA ALA A 85 18.45 -4.59 -1.94
C ALA A 85 17.48 -5.49 -2.73
N LEU A 86 16.23 -5.06 -2.86
CA LEU A 86 15.25 -5.64 -3.76
C LEU A 86 14.87 -4.61 -4.83
N ALA A 87 15.03 -4.98 -6.09
CA ALA A 87 14.73 -4.11 -7.23
C ALA A 87 13.22 -3.82 -7.34
N SER A 88 12.39 -4.85 -7.08
CA SER A 88 10.94 -4.73 -7.11
C SER A 88 10.26 -5.75 -6.22
N ALA A 89 9.00 -5.46 -5.87
CA ALA A 89 8.08 -6.40 -5.25
C ALA A 89 6.66 -6.18 -5.81
N SER A 90 5.85 -7.25 -5.84
CA SER A 90 4.44 -7.21 -6.22
C SER A 90 3.65 -8.28 -5.48
N LEU A 91 2.36 -8.01 -5.26
CA LEU A 91 1.39 -9.01 -4.82
C LEU A 91 0.43 -9.26 -5.97
N GLU A 92 0.28 -10.51 -6.35
CA GLU A 92 -0.51 -10.95 -7.51
C GLU A 92 -1.73 -11.74 -7.05
N ASN A 93 -2.82 -11.53 -7.78
CA ASN A 93 -4.04 -12.28 -7.66
C ASN A 93 -3.84 -13.73 -8.18
N ILE A 94 -4.84 -14.57 -7.97
CA ILE A 94 -4.91 -15.96 -8.39
C ILE A 94 -4.70 -16.10 -9.92
N ASP A 95 -5.27 -15.20 -10.70
CA ASP A 95 -5.15 -15.16 -12.17
C ASP A 95 -3.81 -14.56 -12.67
N GLY A 96 -2.96 -14.08 -11.74
CA GLY A 96 -1.69 -13.43 -12.04
C GLY A 96 -1.79 -11.93 -12.27
N SER A 97 -2.98 -11.33 -12.21
CA SER A 97 -3.11 -9.88 -12.25
C SER A 97 -2.54 -9.23 -10.99
N PRO A 98 -1.87 -8.08 -11.08
CA PRO A 98 -1.29 -7.46 -9.91
C PRO A 98 -2.35 -6.77 -9.04
N ILE A 99 -2.36 -7.08 -7.74
CA ILE A 99 -3.08 -6.34 -6.69
C ILE A 99 -2.22 -5.16 -6.26
N LEU A 100 -0.99 -5.44 -5.88
CA LEU A 100 0.03 -4.42 -5.66
C LEU A 100 1.03 -4.52 -6.81
N TYR A 101 1.02 -3.53 -7.69
CA TYR A 101 1.80 -3.55 -8.92
C TYR A 101 3.30 -3.71 -8.67
N PRO A 102 4.04 -4.29 -9.61
CA PRO A 102 5.49 -4.36 -9.53
C PRO A 102 6.08 -2.95 -9.45
N MET A 103 6.63 -2.60 -8.30
CA MET A 103 7.23 -1.30 -8.00
C MET A 103 8.55 -1.51 -7.27
N ALA A 104 9.43 -0.51 -7.35
CA ALA A 104 10.62 -0.47 -6.52
C ALA A 104 10.21 -0.60 -5.03
N VAL A 105 11.01 -1.33 -4.26
CA VAL A 105 10.69 -1.52 -2.82
C VAL A 105 10.71 -0.19 -2.07
N TYR A 106 11.55 0.76 -2.50
CA TYR A 106 11.48 2.13 -2.00
C TYR A 106 10.11 2.78 -2.21
N THR A 107 9.48 2.58 -3.37
CA THR A 107 8.14 3.10 -3.67
C THR A 107 7.08 2.48 -2.76
N HIS A 108 7.17 1.16 -2.50
CA HIS A 108 6.30 0.51 -1.53
C HIS A 108 6.50 1.04 -0.11
N MET A 109 7.74 1.35 0.28
CA MET A 109 8.02 1.96 1.57
C MET A 109 7.35 3.34 1.68
N ILE A 110 7.50 4.21 0.66
CA ILE A 110 6.82 5.51 0.63
C ILE A 110 5.32 5.35 0.74
N ARG A 111 4.73 4.41 -0.01
CA ARG A 111 3.29 4.10 0.07
C ARG A 111 2.88 3.66 1.46
N GLN A 112 3.65 2.79 2.11
CA GLN A 112 3.35 2.35 3.48
C GLN A 112 3.52 3.46 4.49
N TRP A 113 4.56 4.26 4.36
CA TRP A 113 4.86 5.33 5.28
C TRP A 113 3.80 6.44 5.26
N PHE A 114 3.38 6.84 4.07
CA PHE A 114 2.49 7.98 3.88
C PHE A 114 1.05 7.60 3.53
N GLY A 115 0.82 6.43 2.98
CA GLY A 115 -0.50 6.00 2.51
C GLY A 115 -1.37 5.31 3.56
N ARG A 116 -0.94 5.21 4.82
CA ARG A 116 -1.68 4.52 5.88
C ARG A 116 -2.09 5.47 7.01
N PRO A 117 -3.36 5.39 7.47
CA PRO A 117 -3.88 6.31 8.48
C PRO A 117 -3.52 5.93 9.92
N TRP A 118 -3.03 4.71 10.15
CA TRP A 118 -2.96 4.13 11.48
C TRP A 118 -1.65 4.46 12.19
N TRP A 119 -1.73 5.31 13.18
CA TRP A 119 -0.68 5.51 14.17
C TRP A 119 -0.44 4.19 14.92
N GLY A 120 0.81 3.75 14.94
CA GLY A 120 1.17 2.50 15.60
C GLY A 120 0.89 1.23 14.81
N ASP A 121 0.38 1.31 13.58
CA ASP A 121 0.27 0.16 12.69
C ASP A 121 1.66 -0.47 12.49
N PRO A 122 1.84 -1.77 12.81
CA PRO A 122 3.12 -2.46 12.65
C PRO A 122 3.66 -2.40 11.22
N SER A 123 2.78 -2.29 10.21
CA SER A 123 3.17 -2.15 8.80
C SER A 123 3.94 -0.87 8.49
N ARG A 124 3.87 0.14 9.35
CA ARG A 124 4.57 1.42 9.22
C ARG A 124 5.93 1.44 9.92
N ARG A 125 6.24 0.42 10.70
CA ARG A 125 7.52 0.32 11.41
C ARG A 125 8.51 -0.42 10.54
N PHE A 126 9.65 0.20 10.36
CA PHE A 126 10.79 -0.38 9.65
C PHE A 126 11.94 -0.53 10.62
N ASP A 127 12.43 -1.73 10.73
CA ASP A 127 13.71 -1.99 11.38
C ASP A 127 14.77 -2.09 10.28
N PHE A 128 15.45 -1.00 10.05
CA PHE A 128 16.48 -0.92 9.01
C PHE A 128 17.73 -0.19 9.50
N SER A 129 18.82 -0.51 8.85
CA SER A 129 20.08 0.22 9.00
C SER A 129 20.61 0.63 7.62
N ASN A 130 21.11 1.85 7.50
CA ASN A 130 21.74 2.32 6.26
C ASN A 130 23.16 1.75 6.12
N THR A 131 23.27 0.45 5.95
CA THR A 131 24.53 -0.29 5.82
C THR A 131 24.46 -1.26 4.65
N ILE A 132 25.61 -1.83 4.26
CA ILE A 132 25.66 -2.88 3.23
C ILE A 132 24.98 -4.17 3.66
N ASN A 133 24.74 -4.36 4.95
CA ASN A 133 23.98 -5.48 5.50
C ASN A 133 22.66 -4.99 6.11
N PRO A 134 21.71 -4.52 5.28
CA PRO A 134 20.46 -3.97 5.77
C PRO A 134 19.54 -5.03 6.40
N SER A 135 18.70 -4.56 7.32
CA SER A 135 17.54 -5.30 7.82
C SER A 135 16.33 -4.37 7.76
N PHE A 136 15.28 -4.79 7.10
CA PHE A 136 14.01 -4.05 7.05
C PHE A 136 12.83 -4.99 6.81
N SER A 137 11.65 -4.48 7.05
CA SER A 137 10.39 -5.20 6.82
C SER A 137 9.50 -4.40 5.87
N LEU A 138 8.87 -5.09 4.92
CA LEU A 138 7.89 -4.53 4.01
C LEU A 138 6.59 -5.32 4.14
N PHE A 139 5.47 -4.63 4.37
CA PHE A 139 4.17 -5.27 4.48
C PHE A 139 3.32 -5.01 3.23
N MET A 140 3.20 -6.01 2.39
CA MET A 140 2.39 -6.01 1.18
C MET A 140 0.93 -6.28 1.56
N GLN A 141 0.20 -5.23 1.92
CA GLN A 141 -1.13 -5.33 2.53
C GLN A 141 -2.25 -4.90 1.57
N PRO A 142 -3.08 -5.84 1.09
CA PRO A 142 -4.32 -5.53 0.38
C PRO A 142 -5.46 -5.13 1.31
N GLU A 143 -5.47 -5.57 2.56
CA GLU A 143 -6.47 -5.19 3.54
C GLU A 143 -6.64 -3.67 3.61
N ILE A 144 -7.87 -3.19 3.59
CA ILE A 144 -8.18 -1.76 3.59
C ILE A 144 -7.97 -1.18 4.98
N ARG A 145 -8.56 -1.83 5.98
CA ARG A 145 -8.47 -1.51 7.41
C ARG A 145 -8.78 -2.78 8.20
N HIS A 146 -8.66 -2.71 9.50
CA HIS A 146 -8.83 -3.84 10.42
C HIS A 146 -10.04 -4.72 10.03
N THR A 147 -9.79 -5.94 9.66
CA THR A 147 -10.68 -6.97 9.09
C THR A 147 -11.41 -6.61 7.78
N ALA A 148 -11.57 -5.33 7.45
CA ALA A 148 -12.28 -4.94 6.24
C ALA A 148 -11.39 -5.02 5.00
N GLY A 149 -11.89 -5.70 3.95
CA GLY A 149 -11.18 -5.83 2.68
C GLY A 149 -10.08 -6.90 2.69
N ALA A 150 -10.15 -7.88 3.57
CA ALA A 150 -9.30 -9.05 3.49
C ALA A 150 -9.74 -9.95 2.32
N LEU A 151 -8.77 -10.64 1.70
CA LEU A 151 -9.02 -11.49 0.55
C LEU A 151 -9.27 -12.94 0.98
N ALA A 152 -10.26 -13.60 0.38
CA ALA A 152 -10.48 -15.02 0.60
C ALA A 152 -9.26 -15.83 0.15
N ASN A 153 -8.62 -16.56 1.06
CA ASN A 153 -7.44 -17.38 0.82
C ASN A 153 -7.65 -18.80 1.36
N THR A 154 -8.83 -19.37 1.10
CA THR A 154 -9.24 -20.67 1.65
C THR A 154 -8.99 -21.83 0.69
N ASP A 155 -8.84 -21.57 -0.62
CA ASP A 155 -8.69 -22.60 -1.62
C ASP A 155 -7.21 -22.88 -1.95
N ALA A 156 -6.76 -24.09 -1.67
CA ALA A 156 -5.40 -24.55 -1.99
C ALA A 156 -5.09 -24.62 -3.50
N ARG A 157 -6.11 -24.61 -4.36
CA ARG A 157 -5.95 -24.64 -5.83
C ARG A 157 -5.83 -23.25 -6.44
N ALA A 158 -6.25 -22.22 -5.70
CA ALA A 158 -6.36 -20.85 -6.15
C ALA A 158 -5.54 -19.95 -5.20
N GLN A 159 -4.22 -19.91 -5.40
CA GLN A 159 -3.30 -19.25 -4.49
C GLN A 159 -2.87 -17.87 -5.02
N TYR A 160 -2.90 -16.88 -4.16
CA TYR A 160 -2.22 -15.61 -4.40
C TYR A 160 -0.70 -15.83 -4.45
N ARG A 161 0.00 -14.88 -5.08
CA ARG A 161 1.46 -14.96 -5.22
C ARG A 161 2.13 -13.68 -4.77
N ILE A 162 3.25 -13.84 -4.10
CA ILE A 162 4.19 -12.76 -3.86
C ILE A 162 5.39 -12.93 -4.80
N ARG A 163 5.71 -11.86 -5.52
CA ARG A 163 6.85 -11.80 -6.43
C ARG A 163 7.81 -10.72 -5.95
N PHE A 164 9.09 -11.01 -5.93
CA PHE A 164 10.13 -10.02 -5.65
C PHE A 164 11.38 -10.32 -6.44
N THR A 165 12.12 -9.27 -6.76
CA THR A 165 13.33 -9.35 -7.57
C THR A 165 14.50 -8.84 -6.76
N PHE A 166 15.52 -9.69 -6.55
CA PHE A 166 16.77 -9.28 -5.95
C PHE A 166 17.51 -8.32 -6.88
N ALA A 167 18.06 -7.25 -6.34
CA ALA A 167 18.82 -6.28 -7.10
C ALA A 167 20.19 -6.82 -7.49
N THR A 168 20.81 -6.22 -8.49
CA THR A 168 22.24 -6.39 -8.69
C THR A 168 23.03 -5.59 -7.66
N LEU A 169 24.29 -5.95 -7.43
CA LEU A 169 25.17 -5.15 -6.56
C LEU A 169 25.29 -3.70 -7.05
N ALA A 170 25.30 -3.49 -8.37
CA ALA A 170 25.37 -2.17 -8.97
C ALA A 170 24.07 -1.33 -8.80
N GLN A 171 22.93 -1.98 -8.60
CA GLN A 171 21.66 -1.29 -8.29
C GLN A 171 21.53 -1.01 -6.79
N PHE A 172 22.07 -1.91 -5.96
CA PHE A 172 22.08 -1.74 -4.52
C PHE A 172 23.03 -0.60 -4.07
N LEU A 173 24.15 -0.42 -4.78
CA LEU A 173 25.15 0.59 -4.49
C LEU A 173 25.15 1.68 -5.55
N ALA A 174 25.30 2.95 -5.13
CA ALA A 174 25.56 4.06 -6.04
C ALA A 174 26.96 3.98 -6.66
N THR A 175 27.92 3.44 -5.89
CA THR A 175 29.29 3.17 -6.35
C THR A 175 29.71 1.81 -5.77
N VAL A 176 30.12 0.90 -6.64
CA VAL A 176 30.51 -0.44 -6.22
C VAL A 176 31.90 -0.42 -5.56
N GLY A 177 32.87 0.28 -6.17
CA GLY A 177 34.25 0.36 -5.64
C GLY A 177 34.85 -1.03 -5.35
N THR A 178 35.36 -1.23 -4.14
CA THR A 178 35.88 -2.51 -3.65
C THR A 178 34.88 -3.25 -2.76
N ALA A 179 33.59 -2.91 -2.87
CA ALA A 179 32.56 -3.57 -2.08
C ALA A 179 32.43 -5.06 -2.43
N THR A 180 32.18 -5.87 -1.41
CA THR A 180 31.79 -7.27 -1.59
C THR A 180 30.29 -7.42 -1.41
N ALA A 181 29.68 -8.25 -2.26
CA ALA A 181 28.25 -8.45 -2.28
C ALA A 181 27.73 -9.10 -0.98
N PRO A 182 26.65 -8.59 -0.40
CA PRO A 182 25.96 -9.29 0.67
C PRO A 182 25.08 -10.42 0.12
N THR A 183 24.82 -11.42 0.97
CA THR A 183 23.71 -12.36 0.76
C THR A 183 22.47 -11.78 1.38
N VAL A 184 21.44 -11.55 0.57
CA VAL A 184 20.14 -11.03 0.99
C VAL A 184 19.19 -12.21 1.18
N THR A 185 18.59 -12.30 2.37
CA THR A 185 17.57 -13.31 2.68
C THR A 185 16.22 -12.61 2.84
N VAL A 186 15.22 -13.06 2.09
CA VAL A 186 13.84 -12.63 2.19
C VAL A 186 13.04 -13.75 2.83
N THR A 187 12.49 -13.49 4.01
CA THR A 187 11.56 -14.39 4.68
C THR A 187 10.14 -13.85 4.53
N CYS A 188 9.24 -14.69 4.01
CA CYS A 188 7.86 -14.34 3.72
C CYS A 188 6.95 -14.88 4.82
N TYR A 189 6.19 -13.98 5.44
CA TYR A 189 5.18 -14.30 6.43
C TYR A 189 3.80 -13.96 5.89
N LEU A 190 2.90 -14.92 5.96
CA LEU A 190 1.48 -14.73 5.75
C LEU A 190 0.89 -14.09 7.02
N GLU A 191 0.14 -13.01 6.86
CA GLU A 191 -0.71 -12.46 7.91
C GLU A 191 -2.18 -12.63 7.48
N SER A 192 -2.97 -13.33 8.27
CA SER A 192 -4.35 -13.67 7.95
C SER A 192 -5.26 -13.59 9.17
N TRP A 193 -6.55 -13.42 8.90
CA TRP A 193 -7.61 -13.67 9.85
C TRP A 193 -8.06 -15.12 9.71
N ALA A 194 -8.19 -15.82 10.82
CA ALA A 194 -8.70 -17.18 10.83
C ALA A 194 -10.19 -17.20 10.46
N GLN A 195 -10.66 -18.32 9.89
CA GLN A 195 -12.09 -18.57 9.75
C GLN A 195 -12.70 -18.64 11.15
N PRO A 196 -13.68 -17.81 11.51
CA PRO A 196 -14.35 -17.90 12.81
C PRO A 196 -15.25 -19.12 12.86
N ASP A 197 -15.58 -19.54 14.08
CA ASP A 197 -16.66 -20.48 14.30
C ASP A 197 -18.01 -19.85 13.92
N SER A 198 -19.01 -20.67 13.62
CA SER A 198 -20.35 -20.19 13.23
C SER A 198 -21.15 -19.59 14.39
N GLU A 199 -20.82 -19.99 15.63
CA GLU A 199 -21.48 -19.55 16.85
C GLU A 199 -20.47 -19.25 17.97
N ASP A 200 -20.80 -18.27 18.81
CA ASP A 200 -20.04 -17.99 20.02
C ASP A 200 -20.44 -18.96 21.19
N LEU A 201 -19.74 -18.86 22.30
CA LEU A 201 -20.01 -19.68 23.49
C LEU A 201 -21.42 -19.48 24.10
N ASN A 202 -22.13 -18.43 23.69
CA ASN A 202 -23.50 -18.13 24.15
C ASN A 202 -24.55 -18.54 23.11
N GLY A 203 -24.15 -19.15 21.99
CA GLY A 203 -25.03 -19.53 20.88
C GLY A 203 -25.45 -18.38 19.99
N ASN A 204 -24.74 -17.26 20.00
CA ASN A 204 -24.97 -16.18 19.04
C ASN A 204 -24.24 -16.50 17.73
N THR A 205 -24.91 -16.24 16.62
CA THR A 205 -24.30 -16.41 15.28
C THR A 205 -23.18 -15.42 15.05
N ILE A 206 -22.03 -15.91 14.60
CA ILE A 206 -20.88 -15.07 14.20
C ILE A 206 -20.90 -14.86 12.69
N GLU A 207 -20.58 -13.65 12.24
CA GLU A 207 -20.32 -13.40 10.81
C GLU A 207 -19.07 -14.17 10.37
N GLU A 208 -19.23 -15.09 9.43
CA GLU A 208 -18.16 -15.98 8.97
C GLU A 208 -17.19 -15.31 7.98
N THR A 209 -17.56 -14.15 7.42
CA THR A 209 -16.79 -13.45 6.40
C THR A 209 -16.45 -12.02 6.84
N PRO A 210 -15.25 -11.51 6.49
CA PRO A 210 -14.89 -10.14 6.82
C PRO A 210 -15.73 -9.13 6.02
N PRO A 211 -15.97 -7.93 6.59
CA PRO A 211 -16.64 -6.85 5.86
C PRO A 211 -15.85 -6.50 4.61
N GLY A 212 -16.55 -6.33 3.49
CA GLY A 212 -15.91 -6.01 2.20
C GLY A 212 -14.96 -7.10 1.69
N LEU A 213 -15.33 -8.37 1.88
CA LEU A 213 -14.60 -9.50 1.33
C LEU A 213 -14.31 -9.29 -0.16
N ASN A 214 -13.07 -9.51 -0.58
CA ASN A 214 -12.58 -9.29 -1.94
C ASN A 214 -12.68 -7.83 -2.45
N VAL A 215 -12.92 -6.87 -1.59
CA VAL A 215 -12.68 -5.45 -1.87
C VAL A 215 -11.36 -5.08 -1.21
N ALA A 216 -10.37 -4.73 -1.99
CA ALA A 216 -9.02 -4.58 -1.45
C ALA A 216 -8.34 -3.29 -1.91
N THR A 217 -7.23 -2.98 -1.26
CA THR A 217 -6.31 -1.96 -1.72
C THR A 217 -5.58 -2.48 -2.95
N ILE A 218 -5.71 -1.75 -4.06
CA ILE A 218 -4.84 -1.90 -5.23
C ILE A 218 -3.89 -0.73 -5.28
N ALA A 219 -2.60 -1.00 -5.46
CA ALA A 219 -1.62 0.03 -5.72
C ALA A 219 -1.15 -0.05 -7.16
N ARG A 220 -1.28 1.05 -7.89
CA ARG A 220 -0.87 1.17 -9.29
C ARG A 220 0.24 2.20 -9.44
N ARG A 221 1.03 2.05 -10.49
CA ARG A 221 2.05 3.04 -10.83
C ARG A 221 1.99 3.45 -12.28
N GLN A 222 2.39 4.68 -12.52
CA GLN A 222 2.61 5.23 -13.85
C GLN A 222 3.94 6.00 -13.86
N ASN A 223 4.79 5.75 -14.84
CA ASN A 223 6.03 6.50 -15.02
C ASN A 223 5.89 7.44 -16.23
N ILE A 224 6.25 8.69 -16.03
CA ILE A 224 6.16 9.73 -17.06
C ILE A 224 7.48 10.49 -17.10
N ASN A 225 7.94 10.81 -18.32
CA ASN A 225 9.10 11.67 -18.49
C ASN A 225 8.69 13.13 -18.31
N LEU A 226 9.52 13.88 -17.60
CA LEU A 226 9.30 15.30 -17.41
C LEU A 226 9.66 16.09 -18.67
N ALA A 227 8.84 17.08 -19.00
CA ALA A 227 9.10 18.03 -20.08
C ALA A 227 10.31 18.91 -19.78
N ALA A 228 10.65 19.81 -20.72
CA ALA A 228 11.70 20.79 -20.53
C ALA A 228 11.43 21.70 -19.30
N VAL A 229 12.48 22.29 -18.74
CA VAL A 229 12.37 23.24 -17.62
C VAL A 229 11.42 24.38 -17.99
N GLY A 230 10.51 24.70 -17.09
CA GLY A 230 9.48 25.73 -17.26
C GLY A 230 8.28 25.29 -18.13
N ALA A 231 8.35 24.14 -18.80
CA ALA A 231 7.21 23.62 -19.52
C ALA A 231 6.22 22.92 -18.58
N ASP A 232 4.93 23.10 -18.86
CA ASP A 232 3.86 22.42 -18.13
C ASP A 232 3.85 20.92 -18.49
N ASN A 233 3.74 20.12 -17.45
CA ASN A 233 3.45 18.70 -17.55
C ASN A 233 2.00 18.47 -17.15
N SER A 234 1.33 17.65 -17.91
CA SER A 234 -0.03 17.23 -17.65
C SER A 234 -0.05 15.71 -17.53
N PHE A 235 -0.46 15.22 -16.37
CA PHE A 235 -0.47 13.81 -16.04
C PHE A 235 -1.90 13.34 -15.87
N GLN A 236 -2.37 12.53 -16.80
CA GLN A 236 -3.69 11.93 -16.70
C GLN A 236 -3.59 10.56 -16.03
N ILE A 237 -4.39 10.37 -14.99
CA ILE A 237 -4.61 9.06 -14.38
C ILE A 237 -5.84 8.46 -15.05
N SER A 238 -5.64 7.34 -15.76
CA SER A 238 -6.65 6.76 -16.65
C SER A 238 -7.52 5.68 -16.02
N ASN A 239 -7.16 5.18 -14.83
CA ASN A 239 -7.93 4.12 -14.19
C ASN A 239 -8.99 4.72 -13.27
N MET A 240 -10.10 5.13 -13.88
CA MET A 240 -11.25 5.70 -13.17
C MET A 240 -12.22 4.59 -12.74
N GLY A 241 -13.13 4.94 -11.83
CA GLY A 241 -14.11 4.00 -11.27
C GLY A 241 -13.77 3.47 -9.88
N ASN A 242 -12.68 3.94 -9.27
CA ASN A 242 -12.20 3.51 -7.97
C ASN A 242 -12.26 4.63 -6.92
N GLU A 243 -12.06 4.27 -5.66
CA GLU A 243 -11.87 5.21 -4.56
C GLU A 243 -10.37 5.40 -4.32
N ILE A 244 -9.83 6.59 -4.60
CA ILE A 244 -8.40 6.90 -4.38
C ILE A 244 -8.21 7.42 -2.96
N ARG A 245 -7.41 6.70 -2.18
CA ARG A 245 -7.08 7.04 -0.79
C ARG A 245 -5.86 7.92 -0.68
N CYS A 246 -4.85 7.61 -1.46
CA CYS A 246 -3.58 8.32 -1.47
C CYS A 246 -3.00 8.33 -2.88
N LEU A 247 -2.38 9.44 -3.21
CA LEU A 247 -1.58 9.58 -4.41
C LEU A 247 -0.21 10.12 -3.99
N SER A 248 0.84 9.54 -4.50
CA SER A 248 2.20 10.01 -4.27
C SER A 248 2.99 10.14 -5.57
N TRP A 249 3.86 11.13 -5.62
CA TRP A 249 4.83 11.32 -6.69
C TRP A 249 6.23 11.07 -6.15
N ILE A 250 7.04 10.39 -6.94
CA ILE A 250 8.47 10.26 -6.71
C ILE A 250 9.17 10.81 -7.94
N MET A 251 9.80 11.98 -7.78
CA MET A 251 10.46 12.68 -8.88
C MET A 251 11.96 12.42 -8.85
N ARG A 252 12.50 12.16 -10.04
CA ARG A 252 13.94 11.90 -10.25
C ARG A 252 14.46 12.75 -11.39
N ASN A 253 15.66 13.26 -11.25
CA ASN A 253 16.35 13.96 -12.35
C ASN A 253 16.85 12.97 -13.42
N SER A 254 17.46 13.46 -14.48
CA SER A 254 18.00 12.64 -15.56
C SER A 254 19.10 11.65 -15.14
N ALA A 255 19.75 11.88 -14.00
CA ALA A 255 20.71 10.96 -13.41
C ALA A 255 20.05 9.89 -12.52
N GLY A 256 18.71 9.88 -12.39
CA GLY A 256 17.96 8.97 -11.53
C GLY A 256 17.95 9.34 -10.04
N ALA A 257 18.59 10.44 -9.65
CA ALA A 257 18.58 10.92 -8.26
C ALA A 257 17.25 11.61 -7.93
N ARG A 258 16.70 11.33 -6.73
CA ARG A 258 15.50 12.00 -6.25
C ARG A 258 15.77 13.50 -6.06
N THR A 259 14.89 14.32 -6.59
CA THR A 259 15.02 15.77 -6.58
C THR A 259 13.63 16.41 -6.63
N ASP A 260 13.46 17.56 -5.96
CA ASP A 260 12.22 18.34 -6.01
C ASP A 260 12.12 19.05 -7.36
N LEU A 261 11.29 18.52 -8.25
CA LEU A 261 11.20 18.96 -9.63
C LEU A 261 9.83 19.55 -10.00
N ALA A 262 8.88 19.60 -9.08
CA ALA A 262 7.61 20.28 -9.27
C ALA A 262 7.79 21.78 -9.06
N SER A 263 7.23 22.58 -9.96
CA SER A 263 7.19 24.04 -9.87
C SER A 263 5.78 24.53 -9.52
N ASN A 264 5.70 25.72 -8.95
CA ASN A 264 4.42 26.36 -8.61
C ASN A 264 3.72 26.89 -9.87
N PRO A 265 2.39 26.68 -10.04
CA PRO A 265 1.49 25.93 -9.17
C PRO A 265 1.39 24.45 -9.53
N ILE A 266 1.08 23.61 -8.54
CA ILE A 266 0.58 22.25 -8.73
C ILE A 266 -0.93 22.33 -8.79
N ARG A 267 -1.53 21.93 -9.92
CA ARG A 267 -2.99 21.95 -10.12
C ARG A 267 -3.53 20.53 -10.15
N TRP A 268 -4.71 20.37 -9.57
CA TRP A 268 -5.41 19.10 -9.51
C TRP A 268 -6.85 19.26 -9.96
N ARG A 269 -7.27 18.47 -10.95
CA ARG A 269 -8.61 18.52 -11.53
C ARG A 269 -9.19 17.13 -11.70
N LEU A 270 -10.47 17.00 -11.38
CA LEU A 270 -11.29 15.85 -11.71
C LEU A 270 -12.26 16.31 -12.81
N ASP A 271 -12.11 15.78 -14.02
CA ASP A 271 -12.74 16.33 -15.23
C ASP A 271 -12.51 17.86 -15.33
N ASN A 272 -13.55 18.64 -15.45
CA ASN A 272 -13.48 20.11 -15.49
C ASN A 272 -13.49 20.78 -14.11
N ARG A 273 -13.58 20.01 -13.02
CA ARG A 273 -13.65 20.53 -11.67
C ARG A 273 -12.25 20.63 -11.05
N SER A 274 -11.87 21.83 -10.63
CA SER A 274 -10.65 22.01 -9.82
C SER A 274 -10.85 21.40 -8.44
N LEU A 275 -9.94 20.51 -8.04
CA LEU A 275 -9.88 19.93 -6.69
C LEU A 275 -8.90 20.69 -5.79
N GLY A 276 -7.96 21.42 -6.37
CA GLY A 276 -7.01 22.22 -5.62
C GLY A 276 -5.90 22.81 -6.50
N VAL A 277 -5.31 23.86 -5.97
CA VAL A 277 -4.10 24.51 -6.49
C VAL A 277 -3.15 24.69 -5.32
N PHE A 278 -1.97 24.14 -5.41
CA PHE A 278 -0.98 24.09 -4.33
C PHE A 278 0.35 24.67 -4.79
N SER A 279 1.12 25.23 -3.87
CA SER A 279 2.56 25.35 -4.04
C SER A 279 3.25 24.07 -3.59
N PRO A 280 4.46 23.75 -4.07
CA PRO A 280 5.25 22.66 -3.52
C PRO A 280 5.41 22.76 -2.00
N ASP A 281 5.66 23.97 -1.46
CA ASP A 281 5.81 24.19 -0.03
C ASP A 281 4.53 23.87 0.75
N GLU A 282 3.36 24.19 0.20
CA GLU A 282 2.08 23.83 0.82
C GLU A 282 1.88 22.31 0.89
N VAL A 283 2.28 21.57 -0.14
CA VAL A 283 2.26 20.11 -0.10
C VAL A 283 3.17 19.58 1.00
N PHE A 284 4.36 20.17 1.14
CA PHE A 284 5.32 19.75 2.18
C PHE A 284 4.84 20.10 3.58
N ASN A 285 4.23 21.26 3.79
CA ASN A 285 3.60 21.62 5.05
C ASN A 285 2.49 20.65 5.43
N ARG A 286 1.62 20.28 4.48
CA ARG A 286 0.57 19.28 4.72
C ARG A 286 1.14 17.91 5.03
N MET A 287 2.21 17.50 4.37
CA MET A 287 2.92 16.26 4.72
C MET A 287 3.48 16.33 6.14
N ALA A 288 4.05 17.47 6.58
CA ALA A 288 4.53 17.66 7.94
C ALA A 288 3.40 17.60 8.96
N ASP A 289 2.30 18.27 8.71
CA ASP A 289 1.13 18.30 9.61
C ASP A 289 0.45 16.93 9.73
N GLN A 290 0.40 16.17 8.63
CA GLN A 290 -0.25 14.87 8.60
C GLN A 290 0.62 13.73 9.13
N TYR A 291 1.94 13.88 9.07
CA TYR A 291 2.89 12.83 9.41
C TYR A 291 3.91 13.36 10.44
N GLU A 292 3.61 13.18 11.69
CA GLU A 292 4.41 13.64 12.84
C GLU A 292 5.91 13.28 12.76
N ALA A 293 6.24 12.21 12.03
CA ALA A 293 7.62 11.79 11.82
C ALA A 293 8.50 12.85 11.11
N LEU A 294 7.87 13.79 10.38
CA LEU A 294 8.56 14.90 9.73
C LEU A 294 8.77 16.10 10.69
N GLN A 295 8.03 16.18 11.78
CA GLN A 295 8.14 17.27 12.77
C GLN A 295 9.36 17.10 13.71
N ASN A 296 9.82 15.88 13.91
CA ASN A 296 10.93 15.57 14.83
C ASN A 296 12.34 15.76 14.21
N GLY A 297 12.49 16.70 13.26
CA GLY A 297 13.78 17.00 12.64
C GLY A 297 14.22 16.01 11.56
N SER A 298 13.37 15.06 11.23
CA SER A 298 13.58 14.21 10.05
C SER A 298 13.22 15.02 8.81
N THR A 299 14.19 15.25 7.94
CA THR A 299 13.91 15.85 6.63
C THR A 299 13.00 14.90 5.83
N ARG A 300 11.93 15.46 5.23
CA ARG A 300 11.13 14.69 4.29
C ARG A 300 12.00 14.09 3.19
N PRO A 301 11.64 12.94 2.62
CA PRO A 301 12.39 12.41 1.51
C PRO A 301 12.31 13.37 0.32
N THR A 302 13.45 13.86 -0.15
CA THR A 302 13.56 14.73 -1.33
C THR A 302 12.91 14.08 -2.55
N GLY A 303 12.21 14.86 -3.35
CA GLY A 303 11.54 14.40 -4.56
C GLY A 303 10.23 13.64 -4.31
N VAL A 304 9.75 13.58 -3.07
CA VAL A 304 8.52 12.88 -2.72
C VAL A 304 7.42 13.88 -2.36
N TYR A 305 6.29 13.77 -3.04
CA TYR A 305 5.08 14.57 -2.81
C TYR A 305 3.93 13.62 -2.53
N VAL A 306 3.18 13.85 -1.46
CA VAL A 306 2.09 12.99 -1.03
C VAL A 306 0.80 13.77 -0.90
N PHE A 307 -0.25 13.25 -1.53
CA PHE A 307 -1.60 13.81 -1.53
C PHE A 307 -2.53 12.77 -0.88
N SER A 308 -2.53 12.75 0.45
CA SER A 308 -3.31 11.81 1.22
C SER A 308 -4.73 12.33 1.44
N ARG A 309 -5.69 11.43 1.41
CA ARG A 309 -7.09 11.67 1.76
C ARG A 309 -7.51 11.00 3.07
N TRP A 310 -6.57 10.40 3.77
CA TRP A 310 -6.84 9.74 5.03
C TRP A 310 -7.09 10.67 6.21
N PHE A 311 -6.43 11.84 6.21
CA PHE A 311 -6.33 12.73 7.36
C PHE A 311 -7.29 13.92 7.29
N ASP A 312 -8.37 13.81 6.54
CA ASP A 312 -9.43 14.80 6.65
C ASP A 312 -10.12 14.61 8.03
N PRO A 313 -10.05 15.62 8.93
CA PRO A 313 -10.57 15.49 10.29
C PRO A 313 -12.03 15.07 10.29
N GLY A 314 -12.32 13.99 11.02
CA GLY A 314 -13.67 13.44 11.14
C GLY A 314 -14.06 12.41 10.08
N ARG A 315 -13.17 12.09 9.11
CA ARG A 315 -13.49 11.19 7.99
C ARG A 315 -12.57 9.98 7.87
N MET A 316 -12.19 9.40 8.99
CA MET A 316 -11.30 8.23 9.04
C MET A 316 -11.91 6.95 8.46
N CYS A 317 -13.16 7.00 8.00
CA CYS A 317 -13.92 5.83 7.53
C CYS A 317 -14.02 5.70 6.01
N GLY A 318 -13.22 6.43 5.22
CA GLY A 318 -13.28 6.40 3.75
C GLY A 318 -14.20 7.44 3.13
N GLU A 319 -14.90 8.25 3.92
CA GLU A 319 -15.78 9.32 3.42
C GLU A 319 -15.02 10.47 2.75
N ALA A 320 -13.73 10.61 3.04
CA ALA A 320 -12.86 11.62 2.43
C ALA A 320 -12.11 11.09 1.19
N TRP A 321 -12.22 9.82 0.87
CA TRP A 321 -11.56 9.27 -0.30
C TRP A 321 -12.10 9.92 -1.57
N LEU A 322 -11.23 10.05 -2.56
CA LEU A 322 -11.62 10.61 -3.84
C LEU A 322 -12.34 9.56 -4.67
N SER A 323 -13.66 9.68 -4.76
CA SER A 323 -14.43 8.84 -5.67
C SER A 323 -14.20 9.28 -7.11
N THR A 324 -13.86 8.33 -7.95
CA THR A 324 -13.68 8.53 -9.39
C THR A 324 -14.73 7.78 -10.21
N ASN A 325 -15.78 7.26 -9.56
CA ASN A 325 -16.79 6.40 -10.18
C ASN A 325 -17.52 7.03 -11.37
N ASN A 326 -17.70 8.35 -11.36
CA ASN A 326 -18.40 9.09 -12.41
C ASN A 326 -17.46 10.04 -13.17
N ALA A 327 -16.15 9.89 -13.03
CA ALA A 327 -15.19 10.76 -13.65
C ALA A 327 -14.56 10.12 -14.89
N THR A 328 -14.27 10.93 -15.89
CA THR A 328 -13.60 10.50 -17.10
C THR A 328 -12.08 10.51 -16.95
N TYR A 329 -11.56 11.49 -16.20
CA TYR A 329 -10.13 11.60 -15.94
C TYR A 329 -9.82 12.34 -14.65
N LEU A 330 -8.68 12.04 -14.07
CA LEU A 330 -8.03 12.82 -13.03
C LEU A 330 -6.74 13.39 -13.60
N LEU A 331 -6.64 14.71 -13.61
CA LEU A 331 -5.54 15.45 -14.23
C LEU A 331 -4.72 16.18 -13.18
N TRP A 332 -3.41 16.02 -13.28
CA TRP A 332 -2.43 16.78 -12.53
C TRP A 332 -1.59 17.62 -13.47
N GLU A 333 -1.32 18.84 -13.11
CA GLU A 333 -0.51 19.77 -13.87
C GLU A 333 0.54 20.41 -12.96
N THR A 334 1.77 20.43 -13.40
CA THR A 334 2.87 21.18 -12.78
C THR A 334 3.92 21.51 -13.80
N ALA A 335 4.57 22.64 -13.68
CA ALA A 335 5.73 22.94 -14.52
C ALA A 335 6.99 22.23 -13.98
N THR A 336 7.91 21.91 -14.88
CA THR A 336 9.20 21.32 -14.52
C THR A 336 10.12 22.38 -13.91
N ALA A 337 10.59 22.17 -12.68
CA ALA A 337 11.57 23.04 -12.03
C ALA A 337 12.97 22.88 -12.64
N ALA A 338 13.87 23.80 -12.30
CA ALA A 338 15.27 23.75 -12.71
C ALA A 338 15.92 22.41 -12.36
N GLY A 339 16.68 21.83 -13.31
CA GLY A 339 17.30 20.51 -13.15
C GLY A 339 16.40 19.33 -13.49
N GLY A 340 15.13 19.57 -13.87
CA GLY A 340 14.16 18.51 -14.16
C GLY A 340 14.14 18.03 -15.61
N ALA A 341 14.84 18.68 -16.54
CA ALA A 341 14.85 18.26 -17.94
C ALA A 341 15.37 16.82 -18.08
N GLY A 342 14.60 15.96 -18.79
CA GLY A 342 14.93 14.55 -18.94
C GLY A 342 14.78 13.71 -17.68
N GLY A 343 14.21 14.27 -16.61
CA GLY A 343 13.85 13.54 -15.40
C GLY A 343 12.57 12.74 -15.59
N THR A 344 12.18 12.05 -14.52
CA THR A 344 10.97 11.22 -14.49
C THR A 344 10.13 11.52 -13.25
N ILE A 345 8.84 11.29 -13.37
CA ILE A 345 7.91 11.23 -12.26
C ILE A 345 7.28 9.84 -12.24
N GLU A 346 7.40 9.18 -11.10
CA GLU A 346 6.66 7.97 -10.78
C GLU A 346 5.43 8.37 -9.97
N ILE A 347 4.24 8.14 -10.52
CA ILE A 347 2.96 8.39 -9.88
C ILE A 347 2.46 7.08 -9.33
N VAL A 348 2.14 7.05 -8.04
CA VAL A 348 1.59 5.89 -7.36
C VAL A 348 0.24 6.25 -6.79
N THR A 349 -0.78 5.47 -7.15
CA THR A 349 -2.13 5.57 -6.59
C THR A 349 -2.39 4.40 -5.65
N ASP A 350 -2.98 4.69 -4.52
CA ASP A 350 -3.49 3.72 -3.56
C ASP A 350 -5.02 3.76 -3.62
N GLU A 351 -5.62 2.72 -4.22
CA GLU A 351 -7.03 2.68 -4.60
C GLU A 351 -7.75 1.56 -3.86
N VAL A 352 -9.04 1.71 -3.65
CA VAL A 352 -9.93 0.66 -3.15
C VAL A 352 -10.79 0.18 -4.30
N VAL A 353 -10.71 -1.12 -4.60
CA VAL A 353 -11.41 -1.73 -5.72
C VAL A 353 -11.86 -3.15 -5.36
N PRO A 354 -12.89 -3.70 -6.04
CA PRO A 354 -13.16 -5.12 -6.01
C PRO A 354 -11.99 -5.92 -6.58
N VAL A 355 -11.60 -6.99 -5.88
CA VAL A 355 -10.61 -7.98 -6.34
C VAL A 355 -11.36 -9.31 -6.44
N GLY A 356 -11.70 -9.75 -7.63
CA GLY A 356 -12.45 -10.95 -7.84
C GLY A 356 -11.73 -11.92 -8.77
N ALA A 357 -11.83 -13.20 -8.47
CA ALA A 357 -11.42 -14.28 -9.36
C ALA A 357 -12.41 -14.49 -10.53
N VAL A 358 -13.51 -13.77 -10.57
CA VAL A 358 -14.52 -13.84 -11.63
C VAL A 358 -14.66 -12.46 -12.23
N PRO A 359 -14.47 -12.30 -13.55
CA PRO A 359 -14.94 -11.09 -14.23
C PRO A 359 -16.45 -11.01 -13.93
N MET A 360 -16.89 -9.99 -13.22
CA MET A 360 -18.32 -9.67 -13.25
C MET A 360 -18.59 -9.30 -14.71
N GLU A 361 -19.17 -10.23 -15.45
CA GLU A 361 -19.93 -9.86 -16.63
C GLU A 361 -20.93 -8.83 -16.13
N LEU A 362 -20.74 -7.59 -16.52
CA LEU A 362 -21.75 -6.56 -16.42
C LEU A 362 -22.89 -7.06 -17.29
N GLU A 363 -23.83 -7.78 -16.69
CA GLU A 363 -25.13 -7.94 -17.29
C GLU A 363 -25.67 -6.52 -17.49
N ALA A 364 -25.68 -6.12 -18.76
CA ALA A 364 -26.32 -4.92 -19.21
C ALA A 364 -27.80 -5.01 -18.81
N ILE A 365 -28.22 -4.16 -17.86
CA ILE A 365 -29.62 -3.82 -17.64
C ILE A 365 -29.93 -2.55 -18.45
#